data_2b2a2c5a8300b71e992853abaac5e70f
#
_entry.id   2b2a2c5a8300b71e992853abaac5e70f
#
_cell.length_a   1.000
_cell.length_b   1.000
_cell.length_c   1.000
_cell.angle_alpha   90.00
_cell.angle_beta   90.00
_cell.angle_gamma   90.00
#
_symmetry.space_group_name_H-M   'P 1'
#
loop_
_entity.id
_entity.type
_entity.pdbx_description
1 polymer ?
#
loop_
_entity_poly.entity_id
_entity_poly.type
_entity_poly.pdbx_seq_one_letter_code
_entity_poly.pdbx_strand_id
1 'polypeptide(L)'
;MFNPLAESLNGMIQSESPAAYGMLSALGKRIFFPSKGILSQSAEAKKLAGNFNATIGTALEGHAAMHLDCVMSQLPGITPNDALLYAPSSGLPQLRQAWMDKLLHDNPQMADIATSKPVVANGLSHALSIAGDLFVDAGDTVILPDMNWDNYLLNYAERTQAQLKFFPFFDGDALNVRGVDAALAEIPEGQKAFVVLNFPNNPTGYAPLEEEGAALAEVLLDHARRGARLVVLVDDAYYGLFYDDRCMRQSLFARIACRHHNLLAIKADAATKECYVWGLRVGFITFGVKDAASGGPLYRAMEAKAAGLIRATVSNCSELSQIVVARALANPDFYAERAEKARIMGGRCRKVAEVLESHPEYAQCF
;
A
#
# COMPACT_ATOMS: atom_id res chain seq x y z
N MET A 1 12.85 -22.41 -11.03
CA MET A 1 11.67 -23.29 -10.77
C MET A 1 10.48 -22.36 -10.67
N PHE A 2 9.37 -22.67 -11.33
CA PHE A 2 8.16 -21.86 -11.23
C PHE A 2 7.41 -22.15 -9.92
N ASN A 3 6.55 -21.24 -9.51
CA ASN A 3 5.59 -21.52 -8.44
C ASN A 3 4.68 -22.68 -8.84
N PRO A 4 4.35 -23.64 -7.92
CA PRO A 4 3.52 -24.80 -8.26
C PRO A 4 2.17 -24.47 -8.90
N LEU A 5 1.56 -23.31 -8.57
CA LEU A 5 0.33 -22.87 -9.23
C LEU A 5 0.57 -22.47 -10.68
N ALA A 6 1.68 -21.76 -10.97
CA ALA A 6 2.06 -21.43 -12.32
C ALA A 6 2.39 -22.69 -13.13
N GLU A 7 3.10 -23.67 -12.52
CA GLU A 7 3.39 -24.97 -13.15
C GLU A 7 2.12 -25.73 -13.51
N SER A 8 1.13 -25.76 -12.63
CA SER A 8 -0.18 -26.38 -12.90
C SER A 8 -0.90 -25.72 -14.07
N LEU A 9 -0.96 -24.37 -14.11
CA LEU A 9 -1.56 -23.64 -15.23
C LEU A 9 -0.80 -23.88 -16.54
N ASN A 10 0.51 -23.87 -16.49
CA ASN A 10 1.38 -24.16 -17.62
C ASN A 10 1.14 -25.58 -18.17
N GLY A 11 1.01 -26.57 -17.28
CA GLY A 11 0.70 -27.94 -17.66
C GLY A 11 -0.65 -28.06 -18.37
N MET A 12 -1.70 -27.40 -17.88
CA MET A 12 -3.00 -27.37 -18.54
C MET A 12 -2.90 -26.74 -19.94
N ILE A 13 -2.26 -25.58 -20.06
CA ILE A 13 -2.10 -24.90 -21.37
C ILE A 13 -1.29 -25.78 -22.33
N GLN A 14 -0.21 -26.40 -21.85
CA GLN A 14 0.66 -27.25 -22.67
C GLN A 14 -0.05 -28.52 -23.16
N SER A 15 -0.90 -29.11 -22.31
CA SER A 15 -1.67 -30.32 -22.69
C SER A 15 -2.73 -30.01 -23.73
N GLU A 16 -3.42 -28.88 -23.63
CA GLU A 16 -4.47 -28.48 -24.57
C GLU A 16 -3.89 -27.89 -25.89
N SER A 17 -2.82 -27.09 -25.76
CA SER A 17 -2.16 -26.44 -26.91
C SER A 17 -0.67 -26.20 -26.63
N PRO A 18 0.21 -27.12 -27.05
CA PRO A 18 1.67 -26.91 -26.93
C PRO A 18 2.13 -25.63 -27.66
N ALA A 19 1.47 -25.26 -28.75
CA ALA A 19 1.77 -24.04 -29.50
C ALA A 19 1.46 -22.79 -28.64
N ALA A 20 0.29 -22.72 -28.00
CA ALA A 20 -0.08 -21.61 -27.10
C ALA A 20 0.90 -21.50 -25.93
N TYR A 21 1.27 -22.61 -25.32
CA TYR A 21 2.29 -22.63 -24.26
C TYR A 21 3.64 -22.09 -24.76
N GLY A 22 4.06 -22.50 -25.97
CA GLY A 22 5.28 -22.01 -26.61
C GLY A 22 5.30 -20.50 -26.84
N MET A 23 4.12 -19.89 -27.04
CA MET A 23 3.95 -18.45 -27.28
C MET A 23 3.91 -17.61 -25.99
N LEU A 24 3.75 -18.22 -24.80
CA LEU A 24 3.78 -17.47 -23.55
C LEU A 24 5.14 -16.81 -23.34
N SER A 25 5.12 -15.55 -22.95
CA SER A 25 6.33 -14.85 -22.49
C SER A 25 6.88 -15.48 -21.20
N ALA A 26 8.10 -15.12 -20.82
CA ALA A 26 8.68 -15.55 -19.56
C ALA A 26 7.82 -15.11 -18.34
N LEU A 27 7.26 -13.90 -18.37
CA LEU A 27 6.31 -13.44 -17.37
C LEU A 27 5.00 -14.24 -17.42
N GLY A 28 4.45 -14.48 -18.62
CA GLY A 28 3.24 -15.27 -18.81
C GLY A 28 3.34 -16.70 -18.26
N LYS A 29 4.55 -17.29 -18.27
CA LYS A 29 4.81 -18.60 -17.66
C LYS A 29 5.00 -18.55 -16.14
N ARG A 30 5.37 -17.40 -15.56
CA ARG A 30 5.56 -17.24 -14.11
C ARG A 30 4.29 -16.83 -13.38
N ILE A 31 3.47 -16.00 -14.02
CA ILE A 31 2.30 -15.40 -13.35
C ILE A 31 1.20 -16.44 -13.11
N PHE A 32 0.52 -16.30 -12.00
CA PHE A 32 -0.62 -17.14 -11.62
C PHE A 32 -1.63 -16.32 -10.81
N PHE A 33 -2.85 -16.81 -10.75
CA PHE A 33 -3.84 -16.31 -9.78
C PHE A 33 -3.74 -17.16 -8.51
N PRO A 34 -3.53 -16.57 -7.33
CA PRO A 34 -3.46 -17.33 -6.08
C PRO A 34 -4.76 -18.09 -5.82
N SER A 35 -4.71 -19.42 -5.90
CA SER A 35 -5.87 -20.29 -5.65
C SER A 35 -6.12 -20.47 -4.16
N LYS A 36 -5.14 -20.16 -3.33
CA LYS A 36 -5.23 -20.09 -1.87
C LYS A 36 -4.96 -18.65 -1.46
N GLY A 37 -5.79 -18.09 -0.60
CA GLY A 37 -5.67 -16.70 -0.16
C GLY A 37 -7.04 -16.08 0.05
N ILE A 38 -7.08 -14.81 0.42
CA ILE A 38 -8.29 -14.14 0.87
C ILE A 38 -9.45 -14.16 -0.16
N LEU A 39 -9.14 -14.09 -1.46
CA LEU A 39 -10.18 -14.09 -2.49
C LEU A 39 -10.85 -15.46 -2.65
N SER A 40 -10.08 -16.55 -2.62
CA SER A 40 -10.63 -17.91 -2.68
C SER A 40 -11.36 -18.28 -1.39
N GLN A 41 -10.77 -17.95 -0.24
CA GLN A 41 -11.42 -18.11 1.07
C GLN A 41 -12.72 -17.31 1.14
N SER A 42 -12.76 -16.09 0.60
CA SER A 42 -13.96 -15.28 0.55
C SER A 42 -15.04 -15.88 -0.36
N ALA A 43 -14.66 -16.45 -1.51
CA ALA A 43 -15.59 -17.11 -2.40
C ALA A 43 -16.19 -18.38 -1.76
N GLU A 44 -15.39 -19.13 -1.01
CA GLU A 44 -15.84 -20.29 -0.24
C GLU A 44 -16.72 -19.87 0.94
N ALA A 45 -16.29 -18.86 1.72
CA ALA A 45 -17.05 -18.35 2.84
C ALA A 45 -18.43 -17.80 2.43
N LYS A 46 -18.55 -17.16 1.27
CA LYS A 46 -19.85 -16.72 0.73
C LYS A 46 -20.84 -17.87 0.50
N LYS A 47 -20.34 -19.10 0.29
CA LYS A 47 -21.18 -20.30 0.10
C LYS A 47 -21.47 -21.03 1.40
N LEU A 48 -20.51 -21.02 2.33
CA LEU A 48 -20.55 -21.86 3.54
C LEU A 48 -20.88 -21.10 4.82
N ALA A 49 -20.58 -19.80 4.91
CA ALA A 49 -20.87 -19.02 6.10
C ALA A 49 -22.38 -18.75 6.25
N GLY A 50 -22.97 -19.25 7.33
CA GLY A 50 -24.37 -19.05 7.64
C GLY A 50 -24.66 -17.61 8.11
N ASN A 51 -24.00 -17.18 9.19
CA ASN A 51 -24.32 -15.92 9.85
C ASN A 51 -23.19 -14.87 9.74
N PHE A 52 -21.92 -15.28 9.69
CA PHE A 52 -20.78 -14.38 9.72
C PHE A 52 -19.75 -14.76 8.66
N ASN A 53 -19.30 -13.76 7.91
CA ASN A 53 -18.20 -13.87 6.96
C ASN A 53 -17.21 -12.73 7.23
N ALA A 54 -16.03 -13.07 7.76
CA ALA A 54 -14.96 -12.14 8.10
C ALA A 54 -13.75 -12.28 7.16
N THR A 55 -13.92 -12.86 5.97
CA THR A 55 -12.80 -13.12 5.04
C THR A 55 -12.45 -11.92 4.16
N ILE A 56 -13.30 -10.88 4.07
CA ILE A 56 -13.00 -9.66 3.31
C ILE A 56 -12.89 -8.48 4.27
N GLY A 57 -11.81 -7.70 4.15
CA GLY A 57 -11.56 -6.51 4.94
C GLY A 57 -12.40 -5.29 4.52
N THR A 58 -13.65 -5.49 4.11
CA THR A 58 -14.61 -4.40 3.88
C THR A 58 -15.41 -4.18 5.15
N ALA A 59 -15.29 -2.99 5.75
CA ALA A 59 -16.08 -2.64 6.91
C ALA A 59 -17.56 -2.50 6.55
N LEU A 60 -18.45 -3.02 7.40
CA LEU A 60 -19.90 -2.93 7.24
C LEU A 60 -20.49 -2.11 8.37
N GLU A 61 -21.58 -1.40 8.07
CA GLU A 61 -22.43 -0.71 9.04
C GLU A 61 -23.88 -1.16 8.81
N GLY A 62 -24.42 -1.89 9.76
CA GLY A 62 -25.63 -2.69 9.50
C GLY A 62 -25.37 -3.75 8.42
N HIS A 63 -26.15 -3.69 7.33
CA HIS A 63 -26.01 -4.61 6.19
C HIS A 63 -25.36 -3.97 4.95
N ALA A 64 -24.91 -2.71 5.06
CA ALA A 64 -24.31 -1.95 3.97
C ALA A 64 -22.79 -1.79 4.18
N ALA A 65 -22.09 -1.51 3.10
CA ALA A 65 -20.69 -1.08 3.21
C ALA A 65 -20.60 0.23 4.02
N MET A 66 -19.74 0.27 5.02
CA MET A 66 -19.43 1.50 5.74
C MET A 66 -18.95 2.56 4.75
N HIS A 67 -19.43 3.77 4.88
CA HIS A 67 -19.11 4.87 3.97
C HIS A 67 -19.07 6.21 4.71
N LEU A 68 -18.54 7.22 4.06
CA LEU A 68 -18.65 8.60 4.46
C LEU A 68 -19.83 9.23 3.69
N ASP A 69 -20.68 9.97 4.36
CA ASP A 69 -21.82 10.65 3.74
C ASP A 69 -21.34 11.73 2.76
N CYS A 70 -20.24 12.40 3.08
CA CYS A 70 -19.59 13.36 2.19
C CYS A 70 -19.04 12.74 0.89
N VAL A 71 -18.85 11.42 0.82
CA VAL A 71 -18.54 10.68 -0.42
C VAL A 71 -19.82 10.39 -1.19
N MET A 72 -20.81 9.78 -0.54
CA MET A 72 -22.05 9.33 -1.20
C MET A 72 -22.90 10.50 -1.72
N SER A 73 -22.91 11.62 -1.01
CA SER A 73 -23.62 12.84 -1.42
C SER A 73 -23.08 13.48 -2.71
N GLN A 74 -21.87 13.11 -3.15
CA GLN A 74 -21.33 13.63 -4.42
C GLN A 74 -21.95 12.97 -5.66
N LEU A 75 -22.43 11.72 -5.54
CA LEU A 75 -22.90 10.94 -6.70
C LEU A 75 -24.08 11.57 -7.45
N PRO A 76 -25.12 12.11 -6.80
CA PRO A 76 -26.24 12.75 -7.51
C PRO A 76 -25.85 13.98 -8.33
N GLY A 77 -24.74 14.67 -7.98
CA GLY A 77 -24.26 15.88 -8.65
C GLY A 77 -23.23 15.63 -9.75
N ILE A 78 -23.01 14.39 -10.16
CA ILE A 78 -22.06 14.05 -11.23
C ILE A 78 -22.63 14.41 -12.59
N THR A 79 -21.91 15.21 -13.36
CA THR A 79 -22.27 15.57 -14.73
C THR A 79 -21.58 14.62 -15.74
N PRO A 80 -22.06 14.58 -17.02
CA PRO A 80 -21.35 13.82 -18.06
C PRO A 80 -19.87 14.23 -18.22
N ASN A 81 -19.54 15.51 -18.03
CA ASN A 81 -18.15 15.98 -18.10
C ASN A 81 -17.30 15.51 -16.91
N ASP A 82 -17.92 15.26 -15.76
CA ASP A 82 -17.24 14.72 -14.57
C ASP A 82 -17.01 13.21 -14.68
N ALA A 83 -17.79 12.50 -15.49
CA ALA A 83 -17.83 11.04 -15.47
C ALA A 83 -17.22 10.38 -16.69
N LEU A 84 -17.26 11.03 -17.86
CA LEU A 84 -17.06 10.38 -19.14
C LEU A 84 -15.79 10.81 -19.90
N LEU A 85 -15.07 11.82 -19.39
CA LEU A 85 -13.83 12.26 -19.99
C LEU A 85 -12.64 11.45 -19.48
N TYR A 86 -11.53 11.56 -20.21
CA TYR A 86 -10.27 10.95 -19.77
C TYR A 86 -9.54 11.89 -18.79
N ALA A 87 -9.25 11.41 -17.59
CA ALA A 87 -8.34 12.08 -16.68
C ALA A 87 -6.90 12.09 -17.25
N PRO A 88 -6.05 13.08 -16.89
CA PRO A 88 -4.63 13.02 -17.17
C PRO A 88 -4.01 11.75 -16.57
N SER A 89 -2.99 11.16 -17.23
CA SER A 89 -2.32 9.95 -16.73
C SER A 89 -1.68 10.12 -15.35
N SER A 90 -1.30 11.36 -14.97
CA SER A 90 -0.82 11.67 -13.61
C SER A 90 -1.94 11.87 -12.58
N GLY A 91 -3.20 11.89 -13.03
CA GLY A 91 -4.38 12.21 -12.23
C GLY A 91 -4.81 13.67 -12.33
N LEU A 92 -6.05 13.93 -11.89
CA LEU A 92 -6.65 15.27 -11.89
C LEU A 92 -5.86 16.22 -10.98
N PRO A 93 -5.49 17.44 -11.46
CA PRO A 93 -4.71 18.39 -10.66
C PRO A 93 -5.36 18.74 -9.31
N GLN A 94 -6.69 18.89 -9.29
CA GLN A 94 -7.44 19.18 -8.07
C GLN A 94 -7.37 18.03 -7.05
N LEU A 95 -7.46 16.77 -7.48
CA LEU A 95 -7.34 15.63 -6.58
C LEU A 95 -5.91 15.52 -6.03
N ARG A 96 -4.91 15.66 -6.90
CA ARG A 96 -3.50 15.62 -6.50
C ARG A 96 -3.17 16.69 -5.45
N GLN A 97 -3.74 17.88 -5.60
CA GLN A 97 -3.56 18.95 -4.61
C GLN A 97 -4.32 18.65 -3.32
N ALA A 98 -5.60 18.30 -3.40
CA ALA A 98 -6.40 17.93 -2.21
C ALA A 98 -5.77 16.77 -1.41
N TRP A 99 -5.18 15.79 -2.11
CA TRP A 99 -4.46 14.70 -1.43
C TRP A 99 -3.15 15.17 -0.78
N MET A 100 -2.42 16.09 -1.43
CA MET A 100 -1.24 16.69 -0.81
C MET A 100 -1.61 17.48 0.44
N ASP A 101 -2.67 18.28 0.38
CA ASP A 101 -3.15 19.06 1.54
C ASP A 101 -3.55 18.14 2.70
N LYS A 102 -4.23 17.01 2.38
CA LYS A 102 -4.52 15.95 3.35
C LYS A 102 -3.25 15.31 3.92
N LEU A 103 -2.25 15.00 3.09
CA LEU A 103 -0.98 14.44 3.58
C LEU A 103 -0.30 15.36 4.58
N LEU A 104 -0.27 16.66 4.31
CA LEU A 104 0.31 17.67 5.20
C LEU A 104 -0.51 17.82 6.50
N HIS A 105 -1.83 17.81 6.39
CA HIS A 105 -2.72 17.83 7.56
C HIS A 105 -2.49 16.62 8.49
N ASP A 106 -2.42 15.43 7.92
CA ASP A 106 -2.28 14.19 8.66
C ASP A 106 -0.83 13.94 9.14
N ASN A 107 0.16 14.58 8.49
CA ASN A 107 1.58 14.44 8.79
C ASN A 107 2.25 15.82 8.95
N PRO A 108 2.03 16.53 10.07
CA PRO A 108 2.61 17.86 10.28
C PRO A 108 4.14 17.93 10.17
N GLN A 109 4.86 16.82 10.43
CA GLN A 109 6.31 16.74 10.24
C GLN A 109 6.75 16.90 8.77
N MET A 110 5.81 16.81 7.81
CA MET A 110 6.09 17.04 6.40
C MET A 110 6.04 18.52 5.98
N ALA A 111 5.67 19.43 6.86
CA ALA A 111 5.47 20.84 6.50
C ALA A 111 6.69 21.48 5.82
N ASP A 112 7.90 21.12 6.27
CA ASP A 112 9.16 21.63 5.75
C ASP A 112 9.89 20.63 4.82
N ILE A 113 9.20 19.60 4.35
CA ILE A 113 9.77 18.55 3.49
C ILE A 113 9.27 18.74 2.06
N ALA A 114 10.20 18.97 1.13
CA ALA A 114 9.88 19.05 -0.29
C ALA A 114 9.70 17.65 -0.87
N THR A 115 8.46 17.28 -1.24
CA THR A 115 8.15 16.01 -1.91
C THR A 115 7.63 16.25 -3.34
N SER A 116 7.50 15.17 -4.13
CA SER A 116 6.72 15.22 -5.37
C SER A 116 5.23 15.47 -5.05
N LYS A 117 4.46 15.93 -6.04
CA LYS A 117 3.01 15.84 -5.93
C LYS A 117 2.57 14.36 -6.06
N PRO A 118 1.53 13.94 -5.33
CA PRO A 118 0.98 12.60 -5.50
C PRO A 118 0.58 12.33 -6.95
N VAL A 119 1.00 11.21 -7.52
CA VAL A 119 0.53 10.73 -8.82
C VAL A 119 -0.58 9.72 -8.57
N VAL A 120 -1.71 9.88 -9.27
CA VAL A 120 -2.90 9.03 -9.04
C VAL A 120 -2.71 7.68 -9.73
N ALA A 121 -2.83 6.61 -8.95
CA ALA A 121 -2.78 5.21 -9.40
C ALA A 121 -4.17 4.55 -9.29
N ASN A 122 -4.37 3.44 -10.01
CA ASN A 122 -5.61 2.65 -9.94
C ASN A 122 -5.66 1.78 -8.67
N GLY A 123 -5.79 2.44 -7.53
CA GLY A 123 -5.68 1.86 -6.19
C GLY A 123 -4.22 1.61 -5.78
N LEU A 124 -4.03 1.22 -4.52
CA LEU A 124 -2.72 0.98 -3.93
C LEU A 124 -1.91 -0.09 -4.69
N SER A 125 -2.54 -1.21 -5.06
CA SER A 125 -1.86 -2.31 -5.77
C SER A 125 -1.17 -1.83 -7.05
N HIS A 126 -1.75 -0.85 -7.76
CA HIS A 126 -1.12 -0.24 -8.92
C HIS A 126 0.05 0.68 -8.53
N ALA A 127 -0.07 1.44 -7.42
CA ALA A 127 1.05 2.25 -6.92
C ALA A 127 2.26 1.38 -6.53
N LEU A 128 2.02 0.22 -5.89
CA LEU A 128 3.06 -0.76 -5.56
C LEU A 128 3.73 -1.34 -6.81
N SER A 129 2.92 -1.66 -7.83
CA SER A 129 3.41 -2.14 -9.12
C SER A 129 4.28 -1.09 -9.83
N ILE A 130 3.84 0.18 -9.84
CA ILE A 130 4.61 1.31 -10.40
C ILE A 130 5.96 1.46 -9.65
N ALA A 131 5.96 1.34 -8.32
CA ALA A 131 7.18 1.40 -7.54
C ALA A 131 8.15 0.25 -7.90
N GLY A 132 7.62 -0.97 -8.08
CA GLY A 132 8.40 -2.11 -8.56
C GLY A 132 9.00 -1.86 -9.95
N ASP A 133 8.17 -1.46 -10.90
CA ASP A 133 8.60 -1.20 -12.29
C ASP A 133 9.62 -0.04 -12.41
N LEU A 134 9.60 0.93 -11.48
CA LEU A 134 10.55 2.04 -11.48
C LEU A 134 11.88 1.72 -10.81
N PHE A 135 11.89 0.85 -9.79
CA PHE A 135 13.04 0.76 -8.88
C PHE A 135 13.54 -0.66 -8.62
N VAL A 136 12.93 -1.70 -9.21
CA VAL A 136 13.32 -3.09 -8.97
C VAL A 136 13.67 -3.77 -10.28
N ASP A 137 14.93 -4.19 -10.40
CA ASP A 137 15.42 -5.02 -11.50
C ASP A 137 15.46 -6.50 -11.11
N ALA A 138 15.58 -7.37 -12.10
CA ALA A 138 15.80 -8.80 -11.88
C ALA A 138 17.09 -9.05 -11.07
N GLY A 139 16.95 -9.77 -9.97
CA GLY A 139 18.07 -10.08 -9.07
C GLY A 139 18.30 -9.05 -7.96
N ASP A 140 17.62 -7.89 -7.97
CA ASP A 140 17.64 -6.97 -6.83
C ASP A 140 17.07 -7.62 -5.57
N THR A 141 17.56 -7.18 -4.41
CA THR A 141 17.02 -7.63 -3.12
C THR A 141 15.85 -6.75 -2.68
N VAL A 142 14.71 -7.39 -2.44
CA VAL A 142 13.53 -6.78 -1.82
C VAL A 142 13.37 -7.32 -0.41
N ILE A 143 13.47 -6.43 0.59
CA ILE A 143 13.37 -6.76 2.02
C ILE A 143 11.92 -6.57 2.46
N LEU A 144 11.34 -7.60 3.07
CA LEU A 144 9.96 -7.66 3.54
C LEU A 144 9.91 -8.27 4.95
N PRO A 145 8.93 -7.92 5.80
CA PRO A 145 8.65 -8.75 6.97
C PRO A 145 8.11 -10.13 6.54
N ASP A 146 8.29 -11.15 7.37
CA ASP A 146 7.71 -12.48 7.17
C ASP A 146 6.17 -12.44 7.23
N MET A 147 5.61 -11.58 8.07
CA MET A 147 4.17 -11.31 8.11
C MET A 147 3.85 -10.15 7.16
N ASN A 148 3.47 -10.49 5.94
CA ASN A 148 3.22 -9.53 4.87
C ASN A 148 2.00 -9.91 4.02
N TRP A 149 1.56 -8.97 3.19
CA TRP A 149 0.52 -9.22 2.20
C TRP A 149 1.08 -10.05 1.03
N ASP A 150 0.47 -11.19 0.76
CA ASP A 150 0.89 -12.17 -0.26
C ASP A 150 1.04 -11.59 -1.67
N ASN A 151 0.34 -10.50 -1.98
CA ASN A 151 0.46 -9.83 -3.28
C ASN A 151 1.84 -9.18 -3.52
N TYR A 152 2.65 -8.97 -2.48
CA TYR A 152 4.04 -8.52 -2.69
C TYR A 152 4.87 -9.58 -3.42
N LEU A 153 4.58 -10.88 -3.20
CA LEU A 153 5.20 -11.96 -3.96
C LEU A 153 4.94 -11.80 -5.47
N LEU A 154 3.67 -11.56 -5.86
CA LEU A 154 3.33 -11.36 -7.27
C LEU A 154 4.00 -10.11 -7.86
N ASN A 155 4.04 -9.00 -7.10
CA ASN A 155 4.62 -7.76 -7.58
C ASN A 155 6.14 -7.82 -7.71
N TYR A 156 6.84 -8.39 -6.73
CA TYR A 156 8.29 -8.25 -6.65
C TYR A 156 9.05 -9.53 -7.03
N ALA A 157 8.59 -10.73 -6.65
CA ALA A 157 9.25 -11.94 -7.09
C ALA A 157 8.83 -12.35 -8.51
N GLU A 158 7.52 -12.47 -8.76
CA GLU A 158 7.05 -13.03 -10.03
C GLU A 158 7.17 -12.04 -11.19
N ARG A 159 6.80 -10.76 -10.99
CA ARG A 159 6.87 -9.76 -12.06
C ARG A 159 8.30 -9.28 -12.30
N THR A 160 9.00 -8.83 -11.28
CA THR A 160 10.33 -8.21 -11.45
C THR A 160 11.48 -9.20 -11.36
N GLN A 161 11.24 -10.43 -10.87
CA GLN A 161 12.27 -11.44 -10.60
C GLN A 161 13.28 -11.00 -9.52
N ALA A 162 12.86 -10.19 -8.58
CA ALA A 162 13.66 -9.82 -7.43
C ALA A 162 13.83 -11.01 -6.47
N GLN A 163 14.88 -10.95 -5.67
CA GLN A 163 15.13 -11.87 -4.58
C GLN A 163 14.47 -11.32 -3.31
N LEU A 164 13.47 -12.04 -2.79
CA LEU A 164 12.82 -11.64 -1.55
C LEU A 164 13.67 -12.08 -0.36
N LYS A 165 13.92 -11.14 0.56
CA LYS A 165 14.59 -11.37 1.82
C LYS A 165 13.64 -11.00 2.95
N PHE A 166 13.38 -11.97 3.84
CA PHE A 166 12.44 -11.77 4.94
C PHE A 166 13.17 -11.53 6.25
N PHE A 167 12.58 -10.68 7.09
CA PHE A 167 12.93 -10.55 8.51
C PHE A 167 11.72 -10.88 9.38
N PRO A 168 11.89 -11.46 10.57
CA PRO A 168 10.78 -11.67 11.50
C PRO A 168 10.14 -10.35 11.87
N PHE A 169 8.81 -10.23 11.69
CA PHE A 169 8.09 -8.97 11.97
C PHE A 169 8.13 -8.60 13.44
N PHE A 170 7.98 -9.59 14.32
CA PHE A 170 8.00 -9.39 15.78
C PHE A 170 9.30 -9.86 16.43
N ASP A 171 9.69 -9.15 17.51
CA ASP A 171 10.63 -9.56 18.53
C ASP A 171 9.89 -9.52 19.88
N GLY A 172 9.40 -10.68 20.35
CA GLY A 172 8.36 -10.72 21.38
C GLY A 172 7.05 -10.12 20.89
N ASP A 173 6.52 -9.14 21.62
CA ASP A 173 5.29 -8.43 21.27
C ASP A 173 5.57 -7.08 20.53
N ALA A 174 6.83 -6.76 20.27
CA ALA A 174 7.26 -5.49 19.69
C ALA A 174 7.67 -5.65 18.22
N LEU A 175 7.68 -4.55 17.46
CA LEU A 175 8.22 -4.52 16.11
C LEU A 175 9.72 -4.86 16.15
N ASN A 176 10.14 -5.81 15.33
CA ASN A 176 11.54 -6.25 15.26
C ASN A 176 12.41 -5.30 14.43
N VAL A 177 12.73 -4.13 14.99
CA VAL A 177 13.61 -3.15 14.35
C VAL A 177 15.03 -3.72 14.11
N ARG A 178 15.51 -4.59 15.03
CA ARG A 178 16.81 -5.27 14.87
C ARG A 178 16.81 -6.26 13.69
N GLY A 179 15.69 -6.86 13.38
CA GLY A 179 15.53 -7.70 12.20
C GLY A 179 15.72 -6.93 10.90
N VAL A 180 15.22 -5.69 10.83
CA VAL A 180 15.47 -4.79 9.69
C VAL A 180 16.94 -4.42 9.58
N ASP A 181 17.58 -4.05 10.70
CA ASP A 181 19.03 -3.74 10.76
C ASP A 181 19.88 -4.92 10.26
N ALA A 182 19.61 -6.13 10.76
CA ALA A 182 20.30 -7.35 10.35
C ALA A 182 20.09 -7.66 8.85
N ALA A 183 18.86 -7.52 8.34
CA ALA A 183 18.56 -7.77 6.93
C ALA A 183 19.28 -6.78 6.01
N LEU A 184 19.39 -5.51 6.41
CA LEU A 184 20.13 -4.49 5.67
C LEU A 184 21.65 -4.69 5.75
N ALA A 185 22.19 -5.14 6.89
CA ALA A 185 23.63 -5.41 7.05
C ALA A 185 24.15 -6.50 6.12
N GLU A 186 23.29 -7.39 5.62
CA GLU A 186 23.67 -8.43 4.66
C GLU A 186 23.66 -7.97 3.19
N ILE A 187 23.24 -6.71 2.91
CA ILE A 187 23.27 -6.17 1.55
C ILE A 187 24.70 -5.81 1.20
N PRO A 188 25.26 -6.34 0.10
CA PRO A 188 26.62 -6.03 -0.31
C PRO A 188 26.81 -4.52 -0.54
N GLU A 189 28.01 -4.03 -0.23
CA GLU A 189 28.37 -2.63 -0.44
C GLU A 189 28.14 -2.19 -1.90
N GLY A 190 27.52 -1.03 -2.08
CA GLY A 190 27.20 -0.47 -3.40
C GLY A 190 25.97 -1.07 -4.07
N GLN A 191 25.38 -2.14 -3.52
CA GLN A 191 24.11 -2.66 -4.02
C GLN A 191 22.93 -1.84 -3.49
N LYS A 192 21.84 -1.86 -4.26
CA LYS A 192 20.57 -1.26 -3.92
C LYS A 192 19.72 -2.27 -3.13
N ALA A 193 19.07 -1.82 -2.05
CA ALA A 193 18.02 -2.56 -1.39
C ALA A 193 16.69 -1.84 -1.56
N PHE A 194 15.65 -2.60 -1.88
CA PHE A 194 14.27 -2.13 -1.90
C PHE A 194 13.55 -2.68 -0.65
N VAL A 195 13.13 -1.79 0.24
CA VAL A 195 12.53 -2.16 1.53
C VAL A 195 11.04 -1.82 1.49
N VAL A 196 10.17 -2.77 1.82
CA VAL A 196 8.72 -2.55 1.88
C VAL A 196 8.26 -2.64 3.34
N LEU A 197 7.64 -1.56 3.82
CA LEU A 197 7.15 -1.44 5.20
C LEU A 197 5.68 -1.01 5.16
N ASN A 198 4.81 -1.81 5.74
CA ASN A 198 3.36 -1.61 5.72
C ASN A 198 2.84 -1.38 7.14
N PHE A 199 2.27 -0.19 7.41
CA PHE A 199 1.75 0.19 8.72
C PHE A 199 0.48 1.03 8.62
N PRO A 200 -0.60 0.69 9.38
CA PRO A 200 -0.80 -0.59 10.07
C PRO A 200 -0.60 -1.78 9.16
N ASN A 201 -0.01 -2.84 9.69
CA ASN A 201 0.42 -4.00 8.91
C ASN A 201 -0.75 -4.89 8.49
N ASN A 202 -0.69 -5.42 7.29
CA ASN A 202 -1.51 -6.54 6.84
C ASN A 202 -0.61 -7.80 6.75
N PRO A 203 -0.86 -8.89 7.51
CA PRO A 203 -2.15 -9.26 8.10
C PRO A 203 -2.32 -8.96 9.60
N THR A 204 -1.29 -8.52 10.32
CA THR A 204 -1.29 -8.50 11.79
C THR A 204 -2.16 -7.40 12.40
N GLY A 205 -2.48 -6.34 11.64
CA GLY A 205 -3.14 -5.14 12.18
C GLY A 205 -2.23 -4.27 13.06
N TYR A 206 -0.97 -4.65 13.24
CA TYR A 206 -0.03 -3.95 14.11
C TYR A 206 0.32 -2.58 13.55
N ALA A 207 0.22 -1.56 14.38
CA ALA A 207 0.73 -0.23 14.12
C ALA A 207 1.91 0.06 15.07
N PRO A 208 3.09 0.45 14.57
CA PRO A 208 4.25 0.69 15.42
C PRO A 208 3.96 1.75 16.51
N LEU A 209 4.56 1.58 17.66
CA LEU A 209 4.62 2.62 18.68
C LEU A 209 5.47 3.79 18.19
N GLU A 210 5.33 4.94 18.82
CA GLU A 210 6.08 6.16 18.45
C GLU A 210 7.60 5.96 18.50
N GLU A 211 8.09 5.29 19.56
CA GLU A 211 9.50 4.95 19.73
C GLU A 211 9.99 3.91 18.73
N GLU A 212 9.17 2.93 18.35
CA GLU A 212 9.53 1.92 17.34
C GLU A 212 9.65 2.54 15.96
N GLY A 213 8.71 3.42 15.60
CA GLY A 213 8.76 4.18 14.34
C GLY A 213 9.99 5.09 14.26
N ALA A 214 10.38 5.72 15.38
CA ALA A 214 11.59 6.53 15.47
C ALA A 214 12.87 5.67 15.33
N ALA A 215 12.93 4.54 16.04
CA ALA A 215 14.06 3.61 15.98
C ALA A 215 14.21 3.01 14.56
N LEU A 216 13.10 2.63 13.92
CA LEU A 216 13.11 2.10 12.57
C LEU A 216 13.61 3.15 11.55
N ALA A 217 13.15 4.39 11.68
CA ALA A 217 13.63 5.48 10.83
C ALA A 217 15.14 5.69 10.99
N GLU A 218 15.65 5.65 12.22
CA GLU A 218 17.08 5.82 12.49
C GLU A 218 17.92 4.67 11.94
N VAL A 219 17.48 3.42 12.05
CA VAL A 219 18.15 2.26 11.41
C VAL A 219 18.28 2.45 9.89
N LEU A 220 17.20 2.84 9.22
CA LEU A 220 17.22 3.09 7.77
C LEU A 220 18.20 4.22 7.40
N LEU A 221 18.20 5.30 8.17
CA LEU A 221 19.08 6.44 7.95
C LEU A 221 20.56 6.10 8.24
N ASP A 222 20.82 5.28 9.26
CA ASP A 222 22.19 4.84 9.60
C ASP A 222 22.78 3.97 8.49
N HIS A 223 22.01 3.05 7.91
CA HIS A 223 22.46 2.28 6.75
C HIS A 223 22.72 3.19 5.55
N ALA A 224 21.86 4.17 5.30
CA ALA A 224 22.10 5.16 4.25
C ALA A 224 23.35 6.00 4.48
N ARG A 225 23.64 6.43 5.72
CA ARG A 225 24.87 7.16 6.11
C ARG A 225 26.12 6.30 5.91
N ARG A 226 26.01 5.00 6.14
CA ARG A 226 27.09 4.01 5.91
C ARG A 226 27.28 3.65 4.43
N GLY A 227 26.51 4.25 3.52
CA GLY A 227 26.68 4.10 2.08
C GLY A 227 25.70 3.13 1.40
N ALA A 228 24.77 2.50 2.14
CA ALA A 228 23.74 1.66 1.55
C ALA A 228 22.79 2.52 0.68
N ARG A 229 22.44 2.03 -0.50
CA ARG A 229 21.48 2.68 -1.40
C ARG A 229 20.08 2.12 -1.15
N LEU A 230 19.25 2.87 -0.48
CA LEU A 230 17.93 2.42 -0.04
C LEU A 230 16.81 3.06 -0.84
N VAL A 231 15.93 2.23 -1.36
CA VAL A 231 14.58 2.63 -1.78
C VAL A 231 13.63 2.08 -0.74
N VAL A 232 12.99 2.97 0.02
CA VAL A 232 12.07 2.58 1.09
C VAL A 232 10.65 2.90 0.67
N LEU A 233 9.87 1.86 0.41
CA LEU A 233 8.45 1.96 0.11
C LEU A 233 7.64 1.82 1.40
N VAL A 234 6.97 2.89 1.79
CA VAL A 234 6.01 2.92 2.89
C VAL A 234 4.63 2.66 2.31
N ASP A 235 4.10 1.48 2.58
CA ASP A 235 2.75 1.08 2.19
C ASP A 235 1.78 1.48 3.30
N ASP A 236 1.11 2.60 3.09
CA ASP A 236 0.14 3.19 4.00
C ASP A 236 -1.31 2.80 3.66
N ALA A 237 -1.54 1.55 3.21
CA ALA A 237 -2.88 1.07 2.83
C ALA A 237 -3.93 1.25 3.93
N TYR A 238 -3.53 1.14 5.17
CA TYR A 238 -4.39 1.21 6.35
C TYR A 238 -4.12 2.46 7.20
N TYR A 239 -3.45 3.45 6.65
CA TYR A 239 -3.18 4.70 7.35
C TYR A 239 -4.48 5.31 7.92
N GLY A 240 -4.39 5.84 9.14
CA GLY A 240 -5.54 6.41 9.86
C GLY A 240 -6.36 5.39 10.67
N LEU A 241 -6.15 4.08 10.48
CA LEU A 241 -6.82 3.05 11.28
C LEU A 241 -5.97 2.67 12.50
N PHE A 242 -5.73 3.65 13.38
CA PHE A 242 -4.98 3.51 14.62
C PHE A 242 -5.95 3.41 15.79
N TYR A 243 -5.86 2.33 16.57
CA TYR A 243 -6.80 2.05 17.67
C TYR A 243 -6.17 2.07 19.06
N ASP A 244 -4.84 2.23 19.13
CA ASP A 244 -4.07 2.48 20.36
C ASP A 244 -3.49 3.91 20.31
N ASP A 245 -3.63 4.68 21.37
CA ASP A 245 -3.16 6.06 21.44
C ASP A 245 -1.63 6.18 21.48
N ARG A 246 -0.92 5.09 21.79
CA ARG A 246 0.53 5.01 21.78
C ARG A 246 1.13 4.83 20.39
N CYS A 247 0.32 4.46 19.40
CA CYS A 247 0.80 4.22 18.04
C CYS A 247 1.32 5.50 17.40
N MET A 248 2.34 5.34 16.57
CA MET A 248 2.83 6.36 15.66
C MET A 248 1.69 6.84 14.75
N ARG A 249 1.29 8.11 14.91
CA ARG A 249 0.15 8.70 14.19
C ARG A 249 0.50 9.22 12.80
N GLN A 250 1.76 9.56 12.60
CA GLN A 250 2.26 10.03 11.32
C GLN A 250 2.90 8.88 10.54
N SER A 251 2.83 8.94 9.22
CA SER A 251 3.46 7.95 8.34
C SER A 251 4.98 7.90 8.58
N LEU A 252 5.56 6.71 8.52
CA LEU A 252 7.01 6.52 8.53
C LEU A 252 7.68 7.33 7.40
N PHE A 253 6.98 7.54 6.29
CA PHE A 253 7.44 8.39 5.19
C PHE A 253 7.84 9.79 5.68
N ALA A 254 7.05 10.41 6.57
CA ALA A 254 7.35 11.75 7.10
C ALA A 254 8.67 11.81 7.88
N ARG A 255 9.13 10.67 8.44
CA ARG A 255 10.38 10.59 9.20
C ARG A 255 11.61 10.39 8.34
N ILE A 256 11.47 9.68 7.20
CA ILE A 256 12.60 9.27 6.38
C ILE A 256 12.74 10.05 5.07
N ALA A 257 11.65 10.64 4.56
CA ALA A 257 11.67 11.38 3.30
C ALA A 257 12.63 12.58 3.37
N CYS A 258 13.42 12.77 2.32
CA CYS A 258 14.36 13.88 2.15
C CYS A 258 15.46 13.99 3.24
N ARG A 259 15.73 12.91 3.98
CA ARG A 259 16.71 12.96 5.08
C ARG A 259 18.14 12.64 4.64
N HIS A 260 18.33 11.76 3.64
CA HIS A 260 19.68 11.36 3.19
C HIS A 260 19.72 11.10 1.68
N HIS A 261 20.87 11.40 1.01
CA HIS A 261 21.04 11.22 -0.44
C HIS A 261 20.92 9.77 -0.91
N ASN A 262 21.35 8.83 -0.07
CA ASN A 262 21.29 7.40 -0.36
C ASN A 262 19.95 6.75 0.02
N LEU A 263 18.95 7.54 0.44
CA LEU A 263 17.61 7.06 0.76
C LEU A 263 16.59 7.80 -0.09
N LEU A 264 15.93 7.05 -0.97
CA LEU A 264 14.74 7.48 -1.69
C LEU A 264 13.53 6.91 -0.97
N ALA A 265 12.67 7.77 -0.43
CA ALA A 265 11.42 7.35 0.20
C ALA A 265 10.28 7.39 -0.82
N ILE A 266 9.44 6.36 -0.80
CA ILE A 266 8.21 6.26 -1.59
C ILE A 266 7.05 6.09 -0.62
N LYS A 267 6.03 6.92 -0.73
CA LYS A 267 4.75 6.72 -0.06
C LYS A 267 3.76 6.16 -1.07
N ALA A 268 3.24 4.97 -0.80
CA ALA A 268 2.09 4.41 -1.49
C ALA A 268 0.89 4.43 -0.54
N ASP A 269 -0.16 5.17 -0.90
CA ASP A 269 -1.37 5.28 -0.10
C ASP A 269 -2.63 5.30 -0.98
N ALA A 270 -3.80 5.28 -0.37
CA ALA A 270 -5.04 5.21 -1.12
C ALA A 270 -6.26 5.65 -0.32
N ALA A 271 -7.20 6.25 -1.00
CA ALA A 271 -8.53 6.53 -0.46
C ALA A 271 -9.31 5.25 -0.07
N THR A 272 -8.88 4.09 -0.55
CA THR A 272 -9.56 2.79 -0.45
C THR A 272 -10.09 2.48 0.95
N LYS A 273 -9.25 2.57 1.98
CA LYS A 273 -9.62 2.25 3.37
C LYS A 273 -9.89 3.53 4.18
N GLU A 274 -9.05 4.55 4.01
CA GLU A 274 -9.18 5.81 4.72
C GLU A 274 -10.50 6.55 4.46
N CYS A 275 -11.02 6.44 3.23
CA CYS A 275 -12.30 7.06 2.83
C CYS A 275 -13.43 6.03 2.65
N TYR A 276 -13.20 4.78 3.00
CA TYR A 276 -14.17 3.67 2.86
C TYR A 276 -14.71 3.50 1.42
N VAL A 277 -13.84 3.66 0.41
CA VAL A 277 -14.20 3.65 -1.02
C VAL A 277 -13.52 2.51 -1.79
N TRP A 278 -13.62 1.29 -1.28
CA TRP A 278 -12.89 0.12 -1.82
C TRP A 278 -13.05 -0.07 -3.33
N GLY A 279 -14.25 0.19 -3.86
CA GLY A 279 -14.60 0.02 -5.28
C GLY A 279 -14.11 1.13 -6.19
N LEU A 280 -13.83 2.35 -5.69
CA LEU A 280 -13.46 3.49 -6.53
C LEU A 280 -12.02 3.40 -7.07
N ARG A 281 -11.16 2.58 -6.48
CA ARG A 281 -9.80 2.33 -6.95
C ARG A 281 -8.95 3.59 -7.12
N VAL A 282 -8.90 4.45 -6.12
CA VAL A 282 -8.07 5.66 -6.09
C VAL A 282 -6.90 5.44 -5.14
N GLY A 283 -5.69 5.42 -5.68
CA GLY A 283 -4.44 5.31 -4.94
C GLY A 283 -3.45 6.37 -5.39
N PHE A 284 -2.34 6.48 -4.69
CA PHE A 284 -1.35 7.52 -4.92
C PHE A 284 0.08 6.98 -4.72
N ILE A 285 1.01 7.57 -5.46
CA ILE A 285 2.44 7.39 -5.23
C ILE A 285 3.11 8.76 -5.10
N THR A 286 3.89 8.94 -4.04
CA THR A 286 4.61 10.18 -3.72
C THR A 286 6.07 9.87 -3.43
N PHE A 287 6.98 10.73 -3.90
CA PHE A 287 8.43 10.53 -3.76
C PHE A 287 9.05 11.59 -2.84
N GLY A 288 9.98 11.17 -2.00
CA GLY A 288 10.80 12.03 -1.16
C GLY A 288 12.30 11.78 -1.39
N VAL A 289 13.00 12.78 -1.92
CA VAL A 289 14.43 12.73 -2.25
C VAL A 289 15.14 13.91 -1.62
N LYS A 290 16.29 13.67 -0.99
CA LYS A 290 17.11 14.72 -0.36
C LYS A 290 17.49 15.80 -1.36
N ASP A 291 17.38 17.07 -0.93
CA ASP A 291 17.74 18.28 -1.67
C ASP A 291 16.97 18.49 -2.99
N ALA A 292 15.91 17.74 -3.25
CA ALA A 292 15.01 17.99 -4.36
C ALA A 292 14.04 19.12 -4.00
N ALA A 293 13.86 20.08 -4.89
CA ALA A 293 12.88 21.14 -4.72
C ALA A 293 11.47 20.66 -5.09
N SER A 294 10.46 21.05 -4.30
CA SER A 294 9.06 20.78 -4.64
C SER A 294 8.73 21.41 -6.00
N GLY A 295 8.10 20.62 -6.90
CA GLY A 295 7.85 21.02 -8.29
C GLY A 295 9.13 21.23 -9.14
N GLY A 296 10.30 20.88 -8.61
CA GLY A 296 11.58 20.95 -9.30
C GLY A 296 11.75 19.90 -10.41
N PRO A 297 12.83 19.96 -11.20
CA PRO A 297 13.05 19.08 -12.35
C PRO A 297 13.03 17.60 -11.99
N LEU A 298 13.65 17.23 -10.85
CA LEU A 298 13.69 15.83 -10.39
C LEU A 298 12.29 15.26 -10.18
N TYR A 299 11.46 15.95 -9.38
CA TYR A 299 10.11 15.45 -9.10
C TYR A 299 9.23 15.46 -10.33
N ARG A 300 9.33 16.47 -11.21
CA ARG A 300 8.61 16.43 -12.49
C ARG A 300 9.01 15.23 -13.35
N ALA A 301 10.29 14.85 -13.36
CA ALA A 301 10.76 13.68 -14.08
C ALA A 301 10.24 12.37 -13.47
N MET A 302 10.25 12.23 -12.13
CA MET A 302 9.72 11.06 -11.43
C MET A 302 8.20 10.92 -11.62
N GLU A 303 7.46 12.01 -11.48
CA GLU A 303 6.02 12.05 -11.74
C GLU A 303 5.71 11.68 -13.20
N ALA A 304 6.50 12.18 -14.16
CA ALA A 304 6.33 11.82 -15.57
C ALA A 304 6.64 10.33 -15.85
N LYS A 305 7.64 9.73 -15.18
CA LYS A 305 7.93 8.30 -15.29
C LYS A 305 6.78 7.45 -14.72
N ALA A 306 6.26 7.80 -13.53
CA ALA A 306 5.10 7.14 -12.97
C ALA A 306 3.87 7.28 -13.89
N ALA A 307 3.58 8.48 -14.40
CA ALA A 307 2.51 8.71 -15.37
C ALA A 307 2.72 7.92 -16.68
N GLY A 308 3.96 7.72 -17.11
CA GLY A 308 4.31 6.88 -18.26
C GLY A 308 3.94 5.41 -18.06
N LEU A 309 4.19 4.86 -16.86
CA LEU A 309 3.77 3.49 -16.51
C LEU A 309 2.24 3.37 -16.42
N ILE A 310 1.56 4.38 -15.86
CA ILE A 310 0.10 4.44 -15.86
C ILE A 310 -0.43 4.45 -17.29
N ARG A 311 0.16 5.28 -18.16
CA ARG A 311 -0.21 5.34 -19.58
C ARG A 311 -0.03 4.01 -20.29
N ALA A 312 1.04 3.28 -19.97
CA ALA A 312 1.36 1.99 -20.58
C ALA A 312 0.47 0.84 -20.08
N THR A 313 -0.11 0.95 -18.87
CA THR A 313 -0.90 -0.13 -18.23
C THR A 313 -2.41 0.09 -18.35
N VAL A 314 -2.92 1.20 -17.81
CA VAL A 314 -4.36 1.50 -17.71
C VAL A 314 -4.75 2.79 -18.44
N SER A 315 -3.82 3.41 -19.16
CA SER A 315 -3.97 4.69 -19.87
C SER A 315 -4.13 5.89 -18.90
N ASN A 316 -5.10 5.84 -18.02
CA ASN A 316 -5.40 6.78 -16.94
C ASN A 316 -6.35 6.11 -15.94
N CYS A 317 -6.38 6.63 -14.72
CA CYS A 317 -7.33 6.18 -13.71
C CYS A 317 -8.71 6.83 -13.93
N SER A 318 -9.77 6.20 -13.44
CA SER A 318 -11.16 6.67 -13.59
C SER A 318 -11.32 8.12 -13.15
N GLU A 319 -11.80 8.98 -14.06
CA GLU A 319 -12.07 10.40 -13.76
C GLU A 319 -13.19 10.54 -12.74
N LEU A 320 -14.29 9.82 -12.92
CA LEU A 320 -15.40 9.78 -11.97
C LEU A 320 -14.92 9.49 -10.54
N SER A 321 -14.13 8.44 -10.36
CA SER A 321 -13.60 8.06 -9.04
C SER A 321 -12.74 9.17 -8.43
N GLN A 322 -11.93 9.80 -9.25
CA GLN A 322 -11.07 10.91 -8.83
C GLN A 322 -11.88 12.13 -8.42
N ILE A 323 -12.92 12.49 -9.16
CA ILE A 323 -13.80 13.63 -8.86
C ILE A 323 -14.56 13.41 -7.56
N VAL A 324 -15.13 12.21 -7.36
CA VAL A 324 -15.83 11.87 -6.12
C VAL A 324 -14.92 12.03 -4.90
N VAL A 325 -13.70 11.48 -4.97
CA VAL A 325 -12.74 11.60 -3.86
C VAL A 325 -12.28 13.05 -3.67
N ALA A 326 -12.01 13.81 -4.75
CA ALA A 326 -11.60 15.20 -4.64
C ALA A 326 -12.67 16.08 -3.98
N ARG A 327 -13.93 15.90 -4.37
CA ARG A 327 -15.07 16.61 -3.78
C ARG A 327 -15.32 16.23 -2.32
N ALA A 328 -15.15 14.95 -1.99
CA ALA A 328 -15.25 14.48 -0.61
C ALA A 328 -14.17 15.11 0.29
N LEU A 329 -12.91 15.16 -0.18
CA LEU A 329 -11.82 15.81 0.54
C LEU A 329 -12.03 17.32 0.76
N ALA A 330 -12.73 17.97 -0.15
CA ALA A 330 -13.06 19.39 -0.03
C ALA A 330 -14.30 19.65 0.86
N ASN A 331 -15.01 18.61 1.27
CA ASN A 331 -16.17 18.75 2.13
C ASN A 331 -15.73 19.07 3.57
N PRO A 332 -16.31 20.09 4.23
CA PRO A 332 -15.93 20.48 5.59
C PRO A 332 -16.16 19.34 6.63
N ASP A 333 -17.08 18.45 6.38
CA ASP A 333 -17.42 17.35 7.29
C ASP A 333 -16.49 16.12 7.13
N PHE A 334 -15.61 16.10 6.11
CA PHE A 334 -14.76 14.94 5.80
C PHE A 334 -13.99 14.40 7.00
N TYR A 335 -13.29 15.27 7.72
CA TYR A 335 -12.46 14.83 8.86
C TYR A 335 -13.32 14.39 10.06
N ALA A 336 -14.48 15.03 10.29
CA ALA A 336 -15.40 14.66 11.35
C ALA A 336 -16.03 13.29 11.08
N GLU A 337 -16.50 13.05 9.86
CA GLU A 337 -17.06 11.76 9.45
C GLU A 337 -16.00 10.64 9.51
N ARG A 338 -14.77 10.91 9.02
CA ARG A 338 -13.65 9.96 9.12
C ARG A 338 -13.35 9.60 10.56
N ALA A 339 -13.29 10.58 11.46
CA ALA A 339 -13.05 10.36 12.88
C ALA A 339 -14.16 9.52 13.53
N GLU A 340 -15.44 9.76 13.19
CA GLU A 340 -16.54 8.96 13.69
C GLU A 340 -16.47 7.50 13.24
N LYS A 341 -16.14 7.23 11.96
CA LYS A 341 -15.96 5.86 11.47
C LYS A 341 -14.76 5.17 12.14
N ALA A 342 -13.66 5.90 12.35
CA ALA A 342 -12.50 5.38 13.09
C ALA A 342 -12.88 5.03 14.55
N ARG A 343 -13.71 5.85 15.21
CA ARG A 343 -14.24 5.58 16.56
C ARG A 343 -15.07 4.30 16.61
N ILE A 344 -15.96 4.10 15.62
CA ILE A 344 -16.76 2.87 15.50
C ILE A 344 -15.85 1.65 15.33
N MET A 345 -14.88 1.72 14.43
CA MET A 345 -13.94 0.62 14.17
C MET A 345 -13.05 0.34 15.39
N GLY A 346 -12.55 1.38 16.06
CA GLY A 346 -11.80 1.25 17.31
C GLY A 346 -12.63 0.60 18.44
N GLY A 347 -13.91 0.95 18.55
CA GLY A 347 -14.83 0.28 19.46
C GLY A 347 -14.98 -1.22 19.19
N ARG A 348 -15.06 -1.60 17.91
CA ARG A 348 -15.13 -3.02 17.49
C ARG A 348 -13.82 -3.75 17.81
N CYS A 349 -12.66 -3.12 17.54
CA CYS A 349 -11.35 -3.67 17.86
C CYS A 349 -11.22 -3.96 19.36
N ARG A 350 -11.55 -2.98 20.23
CA ARG A 350 -11.56 -3.19 21.68
C ARG A 350 -12.48 -4.32 22.11
N LYS A 351 -13.67 -4.41 21.51
CA LYS A 351 -14.62 -5.49 21.83
C LYS A 351 -14.08 -6.87 21.47
N VAL A 352 -13.35 -7.00 20.35
CA VAL A 352 -12.68 -8.25 19.98
C VAL A 352 -11.58 -8.57 21.00
N ALA A 353 -10.75 -7.61 21.37
CA ALA A 353 -9.69 -7.79 22.37
C ALA A 353 -10.28 -8.26 23.73
N GLU A 354 -11.34 -7.60 24.23
CA GLU A 354 -12.04 -8.01 25.45
C GLU A 354 -12.54 -9.46 25.41
N VAL A 355 -13.08 -9.90 24.25
CA VAL A 355 -13.54 -11.27 24.08
C VAL A 355 -12.37 -12.24 24.11
N LEU A 356 -11.28 -11.97 23.40
CA LEU A 356 -10.09 -12.81 23.39
C LEU A 356 -9.44 -12.92 24.78
N GLU A 357 -9.33 -11.82 25.51
CA GLU A 357 -8.81 -11.79 26.88
C GLU A 357 -9.69 -12.60 27.86
N SER A 358 -11.01 -12.54 27.70
CA SER A 358 -11.96 -13.27 28.55
C SER A 358 -12.11 -14.76 28.20
N HIS A 359 -11.54 -15.19 27.08
CA HIS A 359 -11.61 -16.55 26.57
C HIS A 359 -10.21 -17.09 26.20
N PRO A 360 -9.38 -17.45 27.21
CA PRO A 360 -8.00 -17.93 26.96
C PRO A 360 -7.91 -19.15 26.04
N GLU A 361 -8.99 -19.93 25.93
CA GLU A 361 -9.09 -21.06 25.00
C GLU A 361 -8.97 -20.64 23.53
N TYR A 362 -9.19 -19.36 23.20
CA TYR A 362 -9.04 -18.84 21.83
C TYR A 362 -7.58 -18.52 21.48
N ALA A 363 -6.68 -18.41 22.46
CA ALA A 363 -5.26 -18.07 22.23
C ALA A 363 -4.54 -19.07 21.31
N GLN A 364 -5.05 -20.30 21.16
CA GLN A 364 -4.52 -21.29 20.23
C GLN A 364 -4.96 -21.06 18.77
N CYS A 365 -5.90 -20.13 18.54
CA CYS A 365 -6.45 -19.81 17.22
C CYS A 365 -5.95 -18.48 16.67
N PHE A 366 -5.33 -17.64 17.54
CA PHE A 366 -4.88 -16.29 17.21
C PHE A 366 -3.46 -16.02 17.69
#